data_bffd3da761615fc68e37274cd8908362
#
_entry.id   bffd3da761615fc68e37274cd8908362
#
_cell.length_a   1.000
_cell.length_b   1.000
_cell.length_c   1.000
_cell.angle_alpha   90.00
_cell.angle_beta   90.00
_cell.angle_gamma   90.00
#
_symmetry.space_group_name_H-M   'P 1'
#
loop_
_entity.id
_entity.type
_entity.pdbx_description
1 polymer ?
#
loop_
_entity_poly.entity_id
_entity_poly.type
_entity_poly.pdbx_seq_one_letter_code
_entity_poly.pdbx_strand_id
1 'polypeptide(L)'
;MHIRKQEHFLLNWKQDGGMSMTEAERQLLQDFAQTRIESHFSRYRDSLSTDARQAEEDLYDRFRALRAGLSEDDRKIAEEYDKLMFQRIADAEQLMYYAGFRDGIRVARLFHELEDEPLSE
;
A
#
# COMPACT_ATOMS: atom_id res chain seq x y z
N MET A 1 -1.86 17.79 -11.64
CA MET A 1 -3.18 17.36 -11.16
C MET A 1 -3.10 15.92 -10.71
N HIS A 2 -3.16 15.71 -9.41
CA HIS A 2 -3.11 14.37 -8.87
C HIS A 2 -4.51 13.79 -8.89
N ILE A 3 -4.82 13.02 -9.93
CA ILE A 3 -5.95 12.11 -9.84
C ILE A 3 -5.54 11.10 -8.78
N ARG A 4 -6.21 11.15 -7.66
CA ARG A 4 -5.97 10.19 -6.58
C ARG A 4 -6.34 8.81 -7.10
N LYS A 5 -5.35 8.00 -7.40
CA LYS A 5 -5.54 6.62 -7.87
C LYS A 5 -6.36 5.79 -6.90
N GLN A 6 -6.32 6.15 -5.62
CA GLN A 6 -7.14 5.58 -4.57
C GLN A 6 -8.63 5.78 -4.82
N GLU A 7 -9.04 6.98 -5.25
CA GLU A 7 -10.42 7.27 -5.61
C GLU A 7 -10.85 6.43 -6.79
N HIS A 8 -9.98 6.27 -7.79
CA HIS A 8 -10.25 5.44 -8.95
C HIS A 8 -10.46 3.97 -8.57
N PHE A 9 -9.63 3.44 -7.68
CA PHE A 9 -9.79 2.08 -7.16
C PHE A 9 -11.13 1.91 -6.43
N LEU A 10 -11.48 2.86 -5.56
CA LEU A 10 -12.72 2.81 -4.80
C LEU A 10 -13.96 2.98 -5.68
N LEU A 11 -13.85 3.75 -6.79
CA LEU A 11 -14.91 3.84 -7.79
C LEU A 11 -15.13 2.50 -8.50
N ASN A 12 -14.05 1.79 -8.80
CA ASN A 12 -14.12 0.47 -9.43
C ASN A 12 -14.56 -0.64 -8.47
N TRP A 13 -14.53 -0.38 -7.17
CA TRP A 13 -14.96 -1.32 -6.14
C TRP A 13 -16.37 -1.85 -6.39
N LYS A 14 -17.29 -0.98 -6.80
CA LYS A 14 -18.66 -1.36 -7.14
C LYS A 14 -18.74 -2.31 -8.32
N GLN A 15 -17.96 -2.05 -9.37
CA GLN A 15 -17.93 -2.85 -10.58
C GLN A 15 -17.39 -4.25 -10.32
N ASP A 16 -16.51 -4.38 -9.33
CA ASP A 16 -15.92 -5.65 -8.92
C ASP A 16 -16.76 -6.39 -7.86
N GLY A 17 -18.01 -5.97 -7.64
CA GLY A 17 -18.91 -6.61 -6.68
C GLY A 17 -18.77 -6.09 -5.25
N GLY A 18 -18.13 -4.93 -5.06
CA GLY A 18 -18.08 -4.24 -3.79
C GLY A 18 -19.42 -3.58 -3.45
N MET A 19 -19.65 -3.32 -2.16
CA MET A 19 -20.84 -2.64 -1.69
C MET A 19 -20.79 -1.14 -2.01
N SER A 20 -21.97 -0.53 -2.20
CA SER A 20 -22.10 0.90 -2.30
C SER A 20 -21.67 1.55 -0.98
N MET A 21 -20.81 2.55 -1.05
CA MET A 21 -20.29 3.26 0.12
C MET A 21 -20.68 4.73 0.05
N THR A 22 -21.03 5.28 1.21
CA THR A 22 -21.13 6.72 1.39
C THR A 22 -19.74 7.35 1.39
N GLU A 23 -19.66 8.66 1.22
CA GLU A 23 -18.38 9.40 1.31
C GLU A 23 -17.72 9.22 2.68
N ALA A 24 -18.51 9.25 3.76
CA ALA A 24 -18.01 9.04 5.11
C ALA A 24 -17.41 7.64 5.29
N GLU A 25 -18.08 6.62 4.78
CA GLU A 25 -17.59 5.23 4.81
C GLU A 25 -16.32 5.07 4.00
N ARG A 26 -16.24 5.72 2.83
CA ARG A 26 -15.04 5.72 1.99
C ARG A 26 -13.86 6.34 2.72
N GLN A 27 -14.07 7.48 3.39
CA GLN A 27 -13.02 8.15 4.16
C GLN A 27 -12.55 7.28 5.33
N LEU A 28 -13.47 6.64 6.04
CA LEU A 28 -13.12 5.70 7.11
C LEU A 28 -12.27 4.54 6.59
N LEU A 29 -12.62 3.98 5.43
CA LEU A 29 -11.85 2.90 4.82
C LEU A 29 -10.45 3.37 4.43
N GLN A 30 -10.32 4.56 3.85
CA GLN A 30 -9.02 5.13 3.51
C GLN A 30 -8.15 5.33 4.75
N ASP A 31 -8.69 5.92 5.80
CA ASP A 31 -7.98 6.17 7.05
C ASP A 31 -7.56 4.87 7.73
N PHE A 32 -8.46 3.89 7.76
CA PHE A 32 -8.18 2.56 8.29
C PHE A 32 -7.06 1.89 7.50
N ALA A 33 -7.16 1.89 6.18
CA ALA A 33 -6.16 1.28 5.29
C ALA A 33 -4.79 1.93 5.49
N GLN A 34 -4.71 3.25 5.54
CA GLN A 34 -3.47 3.97 5.74
C GLN A 34 -2.81 3.61 7.07
N THR A 35 -3.58 3.58 8.15
CA THR A 35 -3.09 3.20 9.48
C THR A 35 -2.57 1.76 9.49
N ARG A 36 -3.28 0.83 8.85
CA ARG A 36 -2.87 -0.57 8.79
C ARG A 36 -1.63 -0.77 7.93
N ILE A 37 -1.52 -0.09 6.81
CA ILE A 37 -0.33 -0.14 5.94
C ILE A 37 0.89 0.34 6.72
N GLU A 38 0.80 1.46 7.40
CA GLU A 38 1.89 2.00 8.22
C GLU A 38 2.29 1.05 9.35
N SER A 39 1.31 0.43 10.01
CA SER A 39 1.56 -0.54 11.07
C SER A 39 2.29 -1.79 10.55
N HIS A 40 1.86 -2.34 9.42
CA HIS A 40 2.51 -3.50 8.82
C HIS A 40 3.92 -3.18 8.33
N PHE A 41 4.12 -2.01 7.75
CA PHE A 41 5.42 -1.56 7.31
C PHE A 41 6.40 -1.39 8.48
N SER A 42 5.92 -0.80 9.57
CA SER A 42 6.70 -0.66 10.80
C SER A 42 7.14 -2.02 11.36
N ARG A 43 6.21 -2.99 11.40
CA ARG A 43 6.53 -4.36 11.83
C ARG A 43 7.56 -5.02 10.94
N TYR A 44 7.44 -4.83 9.63
CA TYR A 44 8.42 -5.35 8.68
C TYR A 44 9.81 -4.80 8.96
N ARG A 45 9.93 -3.48 9.15
CA ARG A 45 11.21 -2.86 9.48
C ARG A 45 11.77 -3.37 10.79
N ASP A 46 10.93 -3.54 11.81
CA ASP A 46 11.34 -4.05 13.11
C ASP A 46 11.78 -5.51 13.05
N SER A 47 11.29 -6.26 12.06
CA SER A 47 11.67 -7.67 11.86
C SER A 47 13.02 -7.85 11.18
N LEU A 48 13.58 -6.80 10.57
CA LEU A 48 14.87 -6.86 9.91
C LEU A 48 15.98 -7.09 10.91
N SER A 49 16.96 -7.94 10.55
CA SER A 49 18.14 -8.16 11.38
C SER A 49 18.98 -6.90 11.50
N THR A 50 19.79 -6.83 12.54
CA THR A 50 20.75 -5.73 12.72
C THR A 50 21.70 -5.61 11.53
N ASP A 51 22.16 -6.74 10.99
CA ASP A 51 23.05 -6.77 9.82
C ASP A 51 22.34 -6.22 8.58
N ALA A 52 21.07 -6.56 8.37
CA ALA A 52 20.31 -6.05 7.24
C ALA A 52 20.09 -4.53 7.34
N ARG A 53 19.80 -4.03 8.54
CA ARG A 53 19.65 -2.59 8.79
C ARG A 53 20.96 -1.85 8.55
N GLN A 54 22.07 -2.41 9.02
CA GLN A 54 23.38 -1.78 8.85
C GLN A 54 23.78 -1.74 7.38
N ALA A 55 23.54 -2.82 6.63
CA ALA A 55 23.79 -2.87 5.19
C ALA A 55 22.99 -1.81 4.44
N GLU A 56 21.73 -1.63 4.81
CA GLU A 56 20.87 -0.61 4.22
C GLU A 56 21.37 0.80 4.50
N GLU A 57 21.76 1.09 5.75
CA GLU A 57 22.32 2.40 6.13
C GLU A 57 23.61 2.68 5.38
N ASP A 58 24.51 1.71 5.27
CA ASP A 58 25.78 1.86 4.56
C ASP A 58 25.55 2.15 3.06
N LEU A 59 24.62 1.44 2.46
CA LEU A 59 24.28 1.66 1.06
C LEU A 59 23.61 3.02 0.85
N TYR A 60 22.75 3.40 1.77
CA TYR A 60 22.08 4.71 1.73
C TYR A 60 23.11 5.85 1.84
N ASP A 61 24.07 5.73 2.71
CA ASP A 61 25.14 6.73 2.86
C ASP A 61 25.98 6.86 1.58
N ARG A 62 26.31 5.72 0.95
CA ARG A 62 26.99 5.70 -0.35
C ARG A 62 26.16 6.36 -1.44
N PHE A 63 24.88 6.06 -1.47
CA PHE A 63 23.95 6.65 -2.42
C PHE A 63 23.85 8.18 -2.24
N ARG A 64 23.78 8.64 -1.01
CA ARG A 64 23.78 10.08 -0.70
C ARG A 64 25.05 10.75 -1.17
N ALA A 65 26.22 10.15 -0.94
CA ALA A 65 27.50 10.67 -1.38
C ALA A 65 27.58 10.75 -2.91
N LEU A 66 27.13 9.71 -3.60
CA LEU A 66 27.07 9.67 -5.06
C LEU A 66 26.18 10.80 -5.59
N ARG A 67 25.02 10.96 -5.01
CA ARG A 67 24.04 11.97 -5.39
C ARG A 67 24.55 13.40 -5.16
N ALA A 68 25.27 13.63 -4.08
CA ALA A 68 25.88 14.92 -3.78
C ALA A 68 26.94 15.33 -4.81
N GLY A 69 27.56 14.36 -5.51
CA GLY A 69 28.54 14.61 -6.57
C GLY A 69 27.95 14.87 -7.94
N LEU A 70 26.63 14.75 -8.10
CA LEU A 70 25.97 15.00 -9.38
C LEU A 70 25.90 16.51 -9.70
N SER A 71 25.82 16.84 -11.00
CA SER A 71 25.49 18.19 -11.43
C SER A 71 24.10 18.56 -10.94
N GLU A 72 23.79 19.85 -10.91
CA GLU A 72 22.47 20.30 -10.47
C GLU A 72 21.34 19.75 -11.34
N ASP A 73 21.53 19.71 -12.65
CA ASP A 73 20.54 19.17 -13.59
C ASP A 73 20.32 17.66 -13.37
N ASP A 74 21.39 16.90 -13.21
CA ASP A 74 21.31 15.45 -12.96
C ASP A 74 20.70 15.15 -11.60
N ARG A 75 20.99 15.99 -10.61
CA ARG A 75 20.40 15.87 -9.28
C ARG A 75 18.89 16.08 -9.32
N LYS A 76 18.40 17.04 -10.10
CA LYS A 76 16.96 17.28 -10.27
C LYS A 76 16.27 16.08 -10.90
N ILE A 77 16.89 15.46 -11.91
CA ILE A 77 16.36 14.25 -12.54
C ILE A 77 16.27 13.11 -11.51
N ALA A 78 17.32 12.92 -10.72
CA ALA A 78 17.33 11.89 -9.68
C ALA A 78 16.25 12.13 -8.62
N GLU A 79 16.06 13.38 -8.20
CA GLU A 79 15.03 13.75 -7.21
C GLU A 79 13.62 13.54 -7.78
N GLU A 80 13.38 13.91 -9.01
CA GLU A 80 12.08 13.70 -9.67
C GLU A 80 11.77 12.20 -9.80
N TYR A 81 12.76 11.41 -10.17
CA TYR A 81 12.60 9.95 -10.26
C TYR A 81 12.29 9.35 -8.89
N ASP A 82 13.01 9.74 -7.85
CA ASP A 82 12.78 9.27 -6.49
C ASP A 82 11.35 9.59 -6.01
N LYS A 83 10.90 10.81 -6.25
CA LYS A 83 9.54 11.22 -5.90
C LYS A 83 8.49 10.40 -6.63
N LEU A 84 8.70 10.17 -7.94
CA LEU A 84 7.80 9.35 -8.74
C LEU A 84 7.75 7.92 -8.23
N MET A 85 8.90 7.31 -7.98
CA MET A 85 8.97 5.93 -7.51
C MET A 85 8.36 5.78 -6.12
N PHE A 86 8.62 6.74 -5.23
CA PHE A 86 8.02 6.76 -3.91
C PHE A 86 6.49 6.82 -4.00
N GLN A 87 5.97 7.67 -4.86
CA GLN A 87 4.52 7.77 -5.08
C GLN A 87 3.93 6.48 -5.67
N ARG A 88 4.64 5.86 -6.62
CA ARG A 88 4.20 4.59 -7.22
C ARG A 88 4.14 3.47 -6.19
N ILE A 89 5.13 3.40 -5.31
CA ILE A 89 5.17 2.40 -4.24
C ILE A 89 3.99 2.62 -3.28
N ALA A 90 3.75 3.86 -2.86
CA ALA A 90 2.65 4.20 -1.98
C ALA A 90 1.29 3.85 -2.59
N ASP A 91 1.10 4.18 -3.88
CA ASP A 91 -0.11 3.84 -4.62
C ASP A 91 -0.32 2.32 -4.70
N ALA A 92 0.75 1.59 -4.99
CA ALA A 92 0.72 0.13 -5.09
C ALA A 92 0.37 -0.53 -3.76
N GLU A 93 0.95 -0.05 -2.66
CA GLU A 93 0.66 -0.55 -1.32
C GLU A 93 -0.81 -0.39 -0.96
N GLN A 94 -1.38 0.78 -1.24
CA GLN A 94 -2.78 1.05 -0.98
C GLN A 94 -3.70 0.20 -1.87
N LEU A 95 -3.39 0.10 -3.14
CA LEU A 95 -4.13 -0.74 -4.08
C LEU A 95 -4.15 -2.20 -3.61
N MET A 96 -3.01 -2.72 -3.22
CA MET A 96 -2.87 -4.09 -2.73
C MET A 96 -3.64 -4.30 -1.43
N TYR A 97 -3.62 -3.32 -0.53
CA TYR A 97 -4.36 -3.41 0.71
C TYR A 97 -5.87 -3.46 0.47
N TYR A 98 -6.39 -2.58 -0.39
CA TYR A 98 -7.81 -2.58 -0.73
C TYR A 98 -8.23 -3.87 -1.42
N ALA A 99 -7.41 -4.37 -2.33
CA ALA A 99 -7.69 -5.64 -3.01
C ALA A 99 -7.73 -6.80 -2.01
N GLY A 100 -6.77 -6.85 -1.09
CA GLY A 100 -6.73 -7.86 -0.04
C GLY A 100 -7.91 -7.76 0.92
N PHE A 101 -8.32 -6.56 1.29
CA PHE A 101 -9.50 -6.33 2.11
C PHE A 101 -10.77 -6.84 1.44
N ARG A 102 -10.95 -6.52 0.17
CA ARG A 102 -12.07 -7.01 -0.64
C ARG A 102 -12.08 -8.53 -0.74
N ASP A 103 -10.92 -9.11 -1.01
CA ASP A 103 -10.76 -10.57 -1.10
C ASP A 103 -11.04 -11.23 0.24
N GLY A 104 -10.61 -10.60 1.33
CA GLY A 104 -10.90 -11.06 2.69
C GLY A 104 -12.39 -11.10 3.01
N ILE A 105 -13.14 -10.08 2.58
CA ILE A 105 -14.61 -10.06 2.72
C ILE A 105 -15.23 -11.22 1.95
N ARG A 106 -14.78 -11.48 0.72
CA ARG A 106 -15.28 -12.58 -0.10
C ARG A 106 -15.03 -13.93 0.55
N VAL A 107 -13.82 -14.13 1.08
CA VAL A 107 -13.46 -15.35 1.78
C VAL A 107 -14.31 -15.52 3.04
N ALA A 108 -14.50 -14.46 3.83
CA ALA A 108 -15.33 -14.49 5.03
C ALA A 108 -16.78 -14.87 4.71
N ARG A 109 -17.33 -14.33 3.62
CA ARG A 109 -18.69 -14.70 3.16
C ARG A 109 -18.76 -16.17 2.77
N LEU A 110 -17.75 -16.66 2.07
CA LEU A 110 -17.70 -18.08 1.67
C LEU A 110 -17.70 -19.00 2.90
N PHE A 111 -16.89 -18.70 3.91
CA PHE A 111 -16.87 -19.46 5.15
C PHE A 111 -18.21 -19.38 5.89
N HIS A 112 -18.85 -18.23 5.90
CA HIS A 112 -20.14 -18.04 6.52
C HIS A 112 -21.23 -18.89 5.83
N GLU A 113 -21.23 -18.93 4.50
CA GLU A 113 -22.13 -19.78 3.72
C GLU A 113 -21.91 -21.26 4.00
N LEU A 114 -20.65 -21.70 4.16
CA LEU A 114 -20.33 -23.08 4.47
C LEU A 114 -20.79 -23.46 5.89
N GLU A 115 -20.69 -22.55 6.86
CA GLU A 115 -21.17 -22.78 8.22
C GLU A 115 -22.69 -22.90 8.30
N ASP A 116 -23.42 -22.17 7.44
CA ASP A 116 -24.89 -22.16 7.39
C ASP A 116 -25.46 -23.33 6.59
N GLU A 117 -24.64 -24.10 5.86
CA GLU A 117 -25.12 -25.29 5.16
C GLU A 117 -25.51 -26.37 6.19
N PRO A 118 -26.77 -26.88 6.10
CA PRO A 118 -27.13 -27.97 6.97
C PRO A 118 -26.28 -29.19 6.64
N LEU A 119 -25.68 -29.78 7.67
CA LEU A 119 -25.00 -31.07 7.54
C LEU A 119 -26.00 -32.07 7.01
N SER A 120 -25.88 -32.46 5.75
CA SER A 120 -26.67 -33.55 5.19
C SER A 120 -26.14 -34.85 5.76
N GLU A 121 -26.94 -35.46 6.61
CA GLU A 121 -26.69 -36.83 7.01
C GLU A 121 -27.00 -37.80 5.87
#